data_0b8fd4524589a6213165e388f81e9b77
#
_entry.id   0b8fd4524589a6213165e388f81e9b77
#
_cell.length_a   1.000
_cell.length_b   1.000
_cell.length_c   1.000
_cell.angle_alpha   90.00
_cell.angle_beta   90.00
_cell.angle_gamma   90.00
#
_symmetry.space_group_name_H-M   'P 1'
#
loop_
_entity.id
_entity.type
_entity.pdbx_description
1 polymer ?
#
loop_
_entity_poly.entity_id
_entity_poly.type
_entity_poly.pdbx_seq_one_letter_code
_entity_poly.pdbx_strand_id
1 'polypeptide(L)'
;MGSFFAELKRRHVYKVGAIYLVTAWVLIQVVVTVKGPLGLPGWADTFVIILLSIGFPVALILAWAFDIPRKDSNLKETGVAAQPGSLSAKNPRGEIRFCTTADGIRLAYSVNGTGHPVVRTGNWLSHLELEWSNPIFHPLLRDLSAKYRLITYDGRGTGLSDREVQDFSLDTMVEDMEAVVDAIDLEKFSVVAYSQSCMVSVAYAVKHPERVANMVFFGGFARNFRTPEEVEAIATLFAQSWGQANPATRQIFTAAVLPDATMEEFEALNELQRCSATPASASRLFKAIHGFDVRELAKKITVPTLVMHSRDEPGVPIEYGRELASLIPGARFIPLDSKNHLLLEREPAYKRFLDETFTFINHNQVVS
;
A
#
# COMPACT_ATOMS: atom_id res chain seq x y z
N MET A 1 -27.15 -27.93 -30.63
CA MET A 1 -27.57 -27.09 -29.50
C MET A 1 -26.59 -27.09 -28.31
N GLY A 2 -25.86 -28.19 -28.06
CA GLY A 2 -24.92 -28.24 -26.90
C GLY A 2 -23.70 -27.30 -26.99
N SER A 3 -23.19 -26.97 -28.17
CA SER A 3 -22.00 -26.11 -28.32
C SER A 3 -22.27 -24.62 -28.05
N PHE A 4 -23.46 -24.13 -28.38
CA PHE A 4 -23.86 -22.74 -28.16
C PHE A 4 -24.03 -22.42 -26.65
N PHE A 5 -24.67 -23.29 -25.89
CA PHE A 5 -24.81 -23.10 -24.45
C PHE A 5 -23.45 -23.23 -23.70
N ALA A 6 -22.57 -24.10 -24.17
CA ALA A 6 -21.21 -24.24 -23.65
C ALA A 6 -20.39 -22.96 -23.88
N GLU A 7 -20.54 -22.33 -25.04
CA GLU A 7 -19.87 -21.08 -25.41
C GLU A 7 -20.39 -19.88 -24.58
N LEU A 8 -21.71 -19.75 -24.38
CA LEU A 8 -22.32 -18.77 -23.50
C LEU A 8 -21.84 -18.89 -22.06
N LYS A 9 -21.67 -20.13 -21.59
CA LYS A 9 -21.15 -20.43 -20.24
C LYS A 9 -19.66 -20.09 -20.13
N ARG A 10 -18.87 -20.35 -21.16
CA ARG A 10 -17.44 -20.05 -21.21
C ARG A 10 -17.17 -18.55 -21.18
N ARG A 11 -17.99 -17.74 -21.86
CA ARG A 11 -17.86 -16.28 -21.97
C ARG A 11 -18.53 -15.49 -20.83
N HIS A 12 -18.99 -16.15 -19.77
CA HIS A 12 -19.65 -15.51 -18.64
C HIS A 12 -20.84 -14.59 -18.95
N VAL A 13 -21.38 -14.65 -20.17
CA VAL A 13 -22.52 -13.82 -20.63
C VAL A 13 -23.73 -13.99 -19.70
N TYR A 14 -23.94 -15.17 -19.13
CA TYR A 14 -25.02 -15.42 -18.16
C TYR A 14 -24.87 -14.60 -16.87
N LYS A 15 -23.63 -14.27 -16.45
CA LYS A 15 -23.41 -13.42 -15.24
C LYS A 15 -23.84 -11.98 -15.53
N VAL A 16 -23.52 -11.46 -16.73
CA VAL A 16 -23.96 -10.13 -17.17
C VAL A 16 -25.49 -10.10 -17.25
N GLY A 17 -26.12 -11.12 -17.82
CA GLY A 17 -27.58 -11.25 -17.86
C GLY A 17 -28.21 -11.26 -16.47
N ALA A 18 -27.66 -12.01 -15.53
CA ALA A 18 -28.18 -12.08 -14.16
C ALA A 18 -28.05 -10.73 -13.42
N ILE A 19 -26.88 -10.07 -13.55
CA ILE A 19 -26.66 -8.74 -12.95
C ILE A 19 -27.62 -7.72 -13.55
N TYR A 20 -27.79 -7.74 -14.88
CA TYR A 20 -28.70 -6.83 -15.57
C TYR A 20 -30.15 -7.00 -15.05
N LEU A 21 -30.65 -8.23 -14.91
CA LEU A 21 -32.00 -8.52 -14.45
C LEU A 21 -32.21 -8.03 -13.02
N VAL A 22 -31.25 -8.24 -12.13
CA VAL A 22 -31.32 -7.74 -10.74
C VAL A 22 -31.35 -6.21 -10.73
N THR A 23 -30.47 -5.57 -11.49
CA THR A 23 -30.40 -4.10 -11.56
C THR A 23 -31.70 -3.52 -12.16
N ALA A 24 -32.20 -4.13 -13.23
CA ALA A 24 -33.45 -3.72 -13.86
C ALA A 24 -34.64 -3.83 -12.88
N TRP A 25 -34.71 -4.93 -12.12
CA TRP A 25 -35.73 -5.11 -11.10
C TRP A 25 -35.68 -4.02 -10.03
N VAL A 26 -34.50 -3.72 -9.50
CA VAL A 26 -34.30 -2.64 -8.52
C VAL A 26 -34.75 -1.28 -9.08
N LEU A 27 -34.34 -0.95 -10.32
CA LEU A 27 -34.74 0.31 -10.96
C LEU A 27 -36.26 0.43 -11.13
N ILE A 28 -36.94 -0.64 -11.54
CA ILE A 28 -38.39 -0.68 -11.64
C ILE A 28 -39.02 -0.42 -10.25
N GLN A 29 -38.54 -1.07 -9.19
CA GLN A 29 -39.05 -0.88 -7.81
C GLN A 29 -38.86 0.58 -7.35
N VAL A 30 -37.70 1.18 -7.64
CA VAL A 30 -37.43 2.59 -7.31
C VAL A 30 -38.45 3.49 -8.05
N VAL A 31 -38.64 3.33 -9.36
CA VAL A 31 -39.56 4.17 -10.14
C VAL A 31 -40.98 4.04 -9.65
N VAL A 32 -41.47 2.83 -9.39
CA VAL A 32 -42.83 2.57 -8.85
C VAL A 32 -42.98 3.26 -7.48
N THR A 33 -41.97 3.20 -6.62
CA THR A 33 -42.01 3.79 -5.26
C THR A 33 -42.00 5.33 -5.31
N VAL A 34 -41.18 5.94 -6.17
CA VAL A 34 -41.01 7.41 -6.19
C VAL A 34 -42.03 8.11 -7.11
N LYS A 35 -42.72 7.40 -8.00
CA LYS A 35 -43.70 7.94 -8.97
C LYS A 35 -44.72 8.83 -8.31
N GLY A 36 -45.34 8.36 -7.21
CA GLY A 36 -46.32 9.13 -6.46
C GLY A 36 -45.75 10.39 -5.80
N PRO A 37 -44.73 10.26 -4.94
CA PRO A 37 -44.09 11.40 -4.26
C PRO A 37 -43.54 12.47 -5.20
N LEU A 38 -43.01 12.07 -6.37
CA LEU A 38 -42.44 13.00 -7.33
C LEU A 38 -43.42 13.50 -8.40
N GLY A 39 -44.67 13.08 -8.36
CA GLY A 39 -45.71 13.47 -9.32
C GLY A 39 -45.40 13.05 -10.78
N LEU A 40 -44.70 11.93 -10.98
CA LEU A 40 -44.32 11.48 -12.32
C LEU A 40 -45.58 11.05 -13.11
N PRO A 41 -45.53 11.28 -14.49
CA PRO A 41 -46.66 10.89 -15.35
C PRO A 41 -46.97 9.38 -15.28
N GLY A 42 -48.23 8.99 -15.55
CA GLY A 42 -48.68 7.61 -15.49
C GLY A 42 -47.92 6.63 -16.41
N TRP A 43 -47.26 7.13 -17.45
CA TRP A 43 -46.49 6.32 -18.39
C TRP A 43 -45.03 6.08 -17.99
N ALA A 44 -44.53 6.72 -16.92
CA ALA A 44 -43.10 6.71 -16.57
C ALA A 44 -42.58 5.30 -16.23
N ASP A 45 -43.33 4.48 -15.52
CA ASP A 45 -43.02 3.08 -15.24
C ASP A 45 -42.97 2.22 -16.51
N THR A 46 -43.96 2.36 -17.38
CA THR A 46 -44.02 1.66 -18.67
C THR A 46 -42.80 2.03 -19.54
N PHE A 47 -42.43 3.30 -19.59
CA PHE A 47 -41.27 3.77 -20.35
C PHE A 47 -39.98 3.15 -19.85
N VAL A 48 -39.77 3.10 -18.52
CA VAL A 48 -38.59 2.48 -17.93
C VAL A 48 -38.54 0.97 -18.22
N ILE A 49 -39.65 0.28 -18.14
CA ILE A 49 -39.72 -1.15 -18.48
C ILE A 49 -39.35 -1.39 -19.94
N ILE A 50 -39.86 -0.59 -20.86
CA ILE A 50 -39.54 -0.70 -22.30
C ILE A 50 -38.05 -0.44 -22.53
N LEU A 51 -37.49 0.62 -21.92
CA LEU A 51 -36.08 0.96 -22.04
C LEU A 51 -35.16 -0.18 -21.54
N LEU A 52 -35.48 -0.75 -20.39
CA LEU A 52 -34.74 -1.88 -19.81
C LEU A 52 -34.91 -3.15 -20.66
N SER A 53 -36.09 -3.38 -21.23
CA SER A 53 -36.33 -4.53 -22.11
C SER A 53 -35.51 -4.46 -23.40
N ILE A 54 -35.33 -3.26 -23.99
CA ILE A 54 -34.48 -3.05 -25.16
C ILE A 54 -33.00 -3.11 -24.78
N GLY A 55 -32.62 -2.58 -23.62
CA GLY A 55 -31.25 -2.60 -23.12
C GLY A 55 -30.71 -4.00 -22.82
N PHE A 56 -31.57 -4.95 -22.46
CA PHE A 56 -31.14 -6.31 -22.12
C PHE A 56 -30.44 -7.05 -23.26
N PRO A 57 -31.02 -7.20 -24.47
CA PRO A 57 -30.32 -7.84 -25.58
C PRO A 57 -29.04 -7.06 -25.99
N VAL A 58 -29.08 -5.74 -25.93
CA VAL A 58 -27.88 -4.91 -26.23
C VAL A 58 -26.76 -5.23 -25.24
N ALA A 59 -27.04 -5.30 -23.94
CA ALA A 59 -26.08 -5.66 -22.93
C ALA A 59 -25.46 -7.07 -23.14
N LEU A 60 -26.29 -8.05 -23.55
CA LEU A 60 -25.82 -9.40 -23.88
C LEU A 60 -24.94 -9.42 -25.14
N ILE A 61 -25.30 -8.66 -26.17
CA ILE A 61 -24.50 -8.53 -27.41
C ILE A 61 -23.15 -7.88 -27.10
N LEU A 62 -23.14 -6.80 -26.33
CA LEU A 62 -21.91 -6.13 -25.91
C LEU A 62 -21.04 -7.05 -25.05
N ALA A 63 -21.62 -7.76 -24.09
CA ALA A 63 -20.90 -8.75 -23.28
C ALA A 63 -20.26 -9.87 -24.14
N TRP A 64 -20.94 -10.27 -25.21
CA TRP A 64 -20.43 -11.27 -26.15
C TRP A 64 -19.34 -10.70 -27.07
N ALA A 65 -19.51 -9.45 -27.57
CA ALA A 65 -18.61 -8.80 -28.53
C ALA A 65 -17.31 -8.29 -27.88
N PHE A 66 -17.38 -7.85 -26.61
CA PHE A 66 -16.25 -7.29 -25.86
C PHE A 66 -15.70 -8.24 -24.79
N ASP A 67 -15.85 -9.54 -24.98
CA ASP A 67 -15.19 -10.53 -24.15
C ASP A 67 -13.66 -10.47 -24.42
N ILE A 68 -13.00 -9.52 -23.73
CA ILE A 68 -11.54 -9.44 -23.69
C ILE A 68 -11.09 -10.65 -22.87
N PRO A 69 -10.34 -11.58 -23.46
CA PRO A 69 -9.86 -12.72 -22.70
C PRO A 69 -8.92 -12.22 -21.61
N ARG A 70 -9.39 -12.19 -20.36
CA ARG A 70 -8.52 -12.16 -19.20
C ARG A 70 -7.69 -13.43 -19.29
N LYS A 71 -6.39 -13.25 -19.43
CA LYS A 71 -5.40 -14.31 -19.39
C LYS A 71 -5.50 -14.92 -18.00
N ASP A 72 -6.31 -15.96 -17.86
CA ASP A 72 -6.37 -16.77 -16.65
C ASP A 72 -4.96 -17.32 -16.41
N SER A 73 -4.32 -16.83 -15.37
CA SER A 73 -3.11 -17.41 -14.82
C SER A 73 -3.50 -18.75 -14.16
N ASN A 74 -3.71 -19.78 -14.97
CA ASN A 74 -3.72 -21.15 -14.52
C ASN A 74 -2.28 -21.52 -14.11
N LEU A 75 -1.92 -21.27 -12.88
CA LEU A 75 -0.83 -21.95 -12.22
C LEU A 75 -1.28 -23.40 -12.00
N LYS A 76 -1.07 -24.25 -13.01
CA LYS A 76 -1.00 -25.69 -12.80
C LYS A 76 0.27 -25.96 -12.01
N GLU A 77 0.11 -26.49 -10.82
CA GLU A 77 1.16 -27.20 -10.10
C GLU A 77 1.69 -28.33 -11.01
N THR A 78 2.79 -28.08 -11.69
CA THR A 78 3.63 -29.12 -12.24
C THR A 78 4.88 -29.18 -11.39
N GLY A 79 4.93 -30.20 -10.52
CA GLY A 79 6.16 -30.58 -9.86
C GLY A 79 7.22 -30.92 -10.91
N VAL A 80 8.22 -30.08 -11.01
CA VAL A 80 9.46 -30.38 -11.72
C VAL A 80 10.58 -30.30 -10.71
N ALA A 81 11.20 -31.47 -10.51
CA ALA A 81 12.39 -31.61 -9.70
C ALA A 81 13.50 -30.69 -10.23
N ALA A 82 14.12 -29.94 -9.32
CA ALA A 82 15.25 -29.07 -9.60
C ALA A 82 16.44 -29.89 -10.11
N GLN A 83 16.91 -29.60 -11.32
CA GLN A 83 18.26 -29.92 -11.76
C GLN A 83 19.21 -28.80 -11.42
N PRO A 84 20.41 -29.06 -10.86
CA PRO A 84 21.40 -28.04 -10.59
C PRO A 84 22.22 -27.73 -11.84
N GLY A 85 22.18 -26.49 -12.27
CA GLY A 85 23.15 -25.99 -13.25
C GLY A 85 22.61 -25.17 -14.40
N SER A 86 22.33 -23.87 -14.18
CA SER A 86 22.52 -22.86 -15.20
C SER A 86 22.71 -21.50 -14.53
N LEU A 87 23.73 -20.78 -15.02
CA LEU A 87 24.22 -19.51 -14.53
C LEU A 87 23.10 -18.47 -14.39
N SER A 88 22.94 -18.02 -13.17
CA SER A 88 22.06 -16.96 -12.68
C SER A 88 22.16 -15.69 -13.51
N ALA A 89 21.15 -15.39 -14.31
CA ALA A 89 20.75 -13.98 -14.49
C ALA A 89 20.42 -13.43 -13.10
N LYS A 90 21.18 -12.43 -12.61
CA LYS A 90 20.96 -11.81 -11.31
C LYS A 90 19.47 -11.44 -11.20
N ASN A 91 18.73 -12.15 -10.35
CA ASN A 91 17.38 -11.81 -10.03
C ASN A 91 17.39 -10.39 -9.43
N PRO A 92 16.76 -9.39 -10.03
CA PRO A 92 16.73 -8.04 -9.48
C PRO A 92 16.03 -7.97 -8.12
N ARG A 93 15.28 -9.00 -7.77
CA ARG A 93 14.69 -9.22 -6.45
C ARG A 93 15.72 -9.98 -5.62
N GLY A 94 16.30 -9.36 -4.60
CA GLY A 94 17.21 -10.06 -3.68
C GLY A 94 16.59 -11.33 -3.11
N GLU A 95 17.42 -12.17 -2.51
CA GLU A 95 16.96 -13.35 -1.78
C GLU A 95 16.08 -12.92 -0.60
N ILE A 96 14.90 -13.52 -0.48
CA ILE A 96 14.03 -13.34 0.68
C ILE A 96 14.51 -14.26 1.78
N ARG A 97 14.76 -13.69 2.94
CA ARG A 97 15.19 -14.35 4.17
C ARG A 97 14.21 -14.10 5.28
N PHE A 98 14.36 -14.84 6.37
CA PHE A 98 13.49 -14.72 7.54
C PHE A 98 14.32 -14.58 8.81
N CYS A 99 13.82 -13.76 9.74
CA CYS A 99 14.27 -13.69 11.11
C CYS A 99 13.08 -13.85 12.07
N THR A 100 13.35 -14.03 13.34
CA THR A 100 12.30 -14.19 14.36
C THR A 100 12.54 -13.16 15.45
N THR A 101 11.49 -12.45 15.83
CA THR A 101 11.49 -11.47 16.92
C THR A 101 11.52 -12.15 18.28
N ALA A 102 11.78 -11.39 19.35
CA ALA A 102 11.81 -11.93 20.71
C ALA A 102 10.45 -12.51 21.16
N ASP A 103 9.35 -11.96 20.65
CA ASP A 103 7.97 -12.45 20.89
C ASP A 103 7.55 -13.58 19.94
N GLY A 104 8.48 -14.09 19.10
CA GLY A 104 8.29 -15.27 18.27
C GLY A 104 7.66 -15.02 16.88
N ILE A 105 7.49 -13.77 16.47
CA ILE A 105 6.96 -13.42 15.14
C ILE A 105 8.05 -13.60 14.09
N ARG A 106 7.74 -14.34 13.02
CA ARG A 106 8.63 -14.50 11.88
C ARG A 106 8.45 -13.36 10.90
N LEU A 107 9.55 -12.65 10.61
CA LEU A 107 9.59 -11.52 9.67
C LEU A 107 10.35 -11.90 8.41
N ALA A 108 9.79 -11.53 7.25
CA ALA A 108 10.46 -11.63 5.97
C ALA A 108 11.24 -10.35 5.67
N TYR A 109 12.48 -10.50 5.18
CA TYR A 109 13.30 -9.38 4.76
C TYR A 109 14.11 -9.71 3.49
N SER A 110 14.59 -8.68 2.80
CA SER A 110 15.50 -8.84 1.67
C SER A 110 16.59 -7.78 1.69
N VAL A 111 17.73 -8.12 1.06
CA VAL A 111 18.88 -7.22 0.90
C VAL A 111 19.20 -7.11 -0.57
N ASN A 112 19.19 -5.89 -1.11
CA ASN A 112 19.41 -5.61 -2.52
C ASN A 112 20.48 -4.53 -2.70
N GLY A 113 21.29 -4.64 -3.74
CA GLY A 113 22.37 -3.68 -4.00
C GLY A 113 23.59 -3.85 -3.10
N THR A 114 24.46 -2.85 -3.10
CA THR A 114 25.74 -2.86 -2.37
C THR A 114 26.09 -1.45 -1.86
N GLY A 115 27.11 -1.32 -1.02
CA GLY A 115 27.54 -0.04 -0.48
C GLY A 115 26.95 0.28 0.89
N HIS A 116 26.72 1.56 1.17
CA HIS A 116 26.19 2.01 2.46
C HIS A 116 24.83 1.40 2.75
N PRO A 117 24.62 0.83 3.94
CA PRO A 117 23.34 0.22 4.28
C PRO A 117 22.24 1.27 4.51
N VAL A 118 21.12 1.07 3.83
CA VAL A 118 19.89 1.85 3.99
C VAL A 118 18.75 0.91 4.33
N VAL A 119 18.12 1.13 5.46
CA VAL A 119 16.91 0.39 5.88
C VAL A 119 15.70 1.20 5.45
N ARG A 120 14.87 0.64 4.56
CA ARG A 120 13.52 1.11 4.33
C ARG A 120 12.61 0.42 5.32
N THR A 121 12.14 1.17 6.29
CA THR A 121 11.28 0.63 7.35
C THR A 121 9.96 0.09 6.81
N GLY A 122 9.41 -0.92 7.50
CA GLY A 122 8.15 -1.55 7.14
C GLY A 122 7.04 -0.53 6.93
N ASN A 123 6.45 -0.54 5.74
CA ASN A 123 5.40 0.40 5.35
C ASN A 123 4.01 -0.11 5.75
N TRP A 124 2.96 0.72 5.57
CA TRP A 124 1.56 0.42 5.88
C TRP A 124 1.22 -0.99 5.41
N LEU A 125 1.10 -1.46 4.38
CA LEU A 125 0.86 -2.84 3.96
C LEU A 125 1.89 -3.22 2.90
N SER A 126 3.05 -3.68 3.32
CA SER A 126 4.14 -4.11 2.44
C SER A 126 3.96 -5.55 1.96
N HIS A 127 4.64 -5.89 0.87
CA HIS A 127 4.81 -7.24 0.37
C HIS A 127 6.07 -7.32 -0.49
N LEU A 128 7.13 -7.89 0.04
CA LEU A 128 8.45 -7.91 -0.59
C LEU A 128 8.48 -8.36 -2.05
N GLU A 129 7.69 -9.36 -2.42
CA GLU A 129 7.65 -9.83 -3.81
C GLU A 129 6.84 -8.90 -4.72
N LEU A 130 5.68 -8.44 -4.24
CA LEU A 130 4.76 -7.67 -5.06
C LEU A 130 5.25 -6.23 -5.29
N GLU A 131 5.93 -5.63 -4.33
CA GLU A 131 6.48 -4.28 -4.48
C GLU A 131 7.48 -4.18 -5.63
N TRP A 132 8.30 -5.23 -5.88
CA TRP A 132 9.23 -5.26 -7.00
C TRP A 132 8.57 -5.32 -8.39
N SER A 133 7.32 -5.72 -8.48
CA SER A 133 6.55 -5.73 -9.73
C SER A 133 5.48 -4.63 -9.79
N ASN A 134 5.36 -3.83 -8.72
CA ASN A 134 4.37 -2.79 -8.60
C ASN A 134 4.88 -1.48 -9.23
N PRO A 135 4.15 -0.83 -10.14
CA PRO A 135 4.62 0.38 -10.83
C PRO A 135 4.88 1.58 -9.91
N ILE A 136 4.35 1.55 -8.68
CA ILE A 136 4.51 2.64 -7.70
C ILE A 136 5.79 2.43 -6.86
N PHE A 137 6.03 1.20 -6.40
CA PHE A 137 7.14 0.90 -5.50
C PHE A 137 8.43 0.48 -6.22
N HIS A 138 8.31 -0.18 -7.38
CA HIS A 138 9.47 -0.65 -8.14
C HIS A 138 10.49 0.44 -8.46
N PRO A 139 10.10 1.64 -8.93
CA PRO A 139 11.08 2.69 -9.24
C PRO A 139 11.94 3.06 -8.03
N LEU A 140 11.32 3.22 -6.87
CA LEU A 140 12.02 3.55 -5.64
C LEU A 140 12.99 2.45 -5.19
N LEU A 141 12.55 1.18 -5.21
CA LEU A 141 13.39 0.05 -4.84
C LEU A 141 14.59 -0.09 -5.78
N ARG A 142 14.36 0.07 -7.09
CA ARG A 142 15.40 0.09 -8.12
C ARG A 142 16.42 1.18 -7.86
N ASP A 143 15.96 2.42 -7.68
CA ASP A 143 16.83 3.59 -7.59
C ASP A 143 17.64 3.63 -6.28
N LEU A 144 17.03 3.20 -5.17
CA LEU A 144 17.75 3.04 -3.91
C LEU A 144 18.76 1.89 -3.95
N SER A 145 18.38 0.72 -4.47
CA SER A 145 19.27 -0.45 -4.54
C SER A 145 20.40 -0.30 -5.57
N ALA A 146 20.25 0.59 -6.55
CA ALA A 146 21.31 0.93 -7.48
C ALA A 146 22.47 1.72 -6.81
N LYS A 147 22.21 2.40 -5.68
CA LYS A 147 23.19 3.24 -4.97
C LYS A 147 23.60 2.72 -3.61
N TYR A 148 22.74 1.96 -2.96
CA TYR A 148 22.90 1.54 -1.56
C TYR A 148 22.69 0.03 -1.39
N ARG A 149 23.21 -0.51 -0.31
CA ARG A 149 22.77 -1.81 0.21
C ARG A 149 21.42 -1.59 0.86
N LEU A 150 20.36 -1.76 0.08
CA LEU A 150 18.97 -1.54 0.51
C LEU A 150 18.43 -2.76 1.26
N ILE A 151 18.00 -2.55 2.49
CA ILE A 151 17.31 -3.53 3.31
C ILE A 151 15.84 -3.17 3.35
N THR A 152 14.98 -4.13 3.00
CA THR A 152 13.52 -4.00 3.09
C THR A 152 12.96 -5.18 3.85
N TYR A 153 11.87 -4.97 4.57
CA TYR A 153 11.17 -6.05 5.29
C TYR A 153 9.66 -5.83 5.30
N ASP A 154 8.94 -6.92 5.39
CA ASP A 154 7.51 -6.90 5.68
C ASP A 154 7.32 -6.85 7.19
N GLY A 155 6.64 -5.82 7.69
CA GLY A 155 6.33 -5.72 9.11
C GLY A 155 5.39 -6.84 9.57
N ARG A 156 5.29 -7.06 10.87
CA ARG A 156 4.35 -8.01 11.47
C ARG A 156 2.94 -7.81 10.92
N GLY A 157 2.24 -8.89 10.65
CA GLY A 157 0.88 -8.86 10.12
C GLY A 157 0.77 -8.59 8.62
N THR A 158 1.91 -8.40 7.89
CA THR A 158 1.88 -8.03 6.48
C THR A 158 2.77 -8.91 5.59
N GLY A 159 2.51 -8.88 4.31
CA GLY A 159 3.33 -9.51 3.26
C GLY A 159 3.62 -10.98 3.48
N LEU A 160 4.91 -11.30 3.50
CA LEU A 160 5.45 -12.64 3.72
C LEU A 160 5.80 -12.94 5.18
N SER A 161 5.66 -11.93 6.07
CA SER A 161 5.78 -12.10 7.51
C SER A 161 4.56 -12.80 8.10
N ASP A 162 4.64 -13.25 9.34
CA ASP A 162 3.49 -13.84 10.03
C ASP A 162 2.32 -12.86 10.05
N ARG A 163 1.16 -13.33 9.55
CA ARG A 163 0.00 -12.47 9.29
C ARG A 163 -0.99 -12.41 10.45
N GLU A 164 -1.04 -13.44 11.28
CA GLU A 164 -1.98 -13.53 12.40
C GLU A 164 -1.31 -12.99 13.68
N VAL A 165 -1.18 -11.68 13.74
CA VAL A 165 -0.55 -10.96 14.85
C VAL A 165 -1.61 -10.23 15.66
N GLN A 166 -1.43 -10.20 16.99
CA GLN A 166 -2.35 -9.51 17.91
C GLN A 166 -1.81 -8.17 18.35
N ASP A 167 -0.51 -8.07 18.59
CA ASP A 167 0.14 -6.87 19.09
C ASP A 167 0.83 -6.10 17.95
N PHE A 168 0.37 -4.87 17.76
CA PHE A 168 0.90 -3.87 16.83
C PHE A 168 1.34 -2.61 17.58
N SER A 169 1.75 -2.73 18.84
CA SER A 169 2.27 -1.59 19.62
C SER A 169 3.51 -0.99 18.97
N LEU A 170 3.81 0.26 19.29
CA LEU A 170 5.00 0.95 18.79
C LEU A 170 6.28 0.20 19.19
N ASP A 171 6.33 -0.31 20.41
CA ASP A 171 7.49 -1.04 20.94
C ASP A 171 7.74 -2.33 20.16
N THR A 172 6.69 -3.12 19.89
CA THR A 172 6.85 -4.36 19.11
C THR A 172 7.23 -4.09 17.66
N MET A 173 6.80 -2.97 17.05
CA MET A 173 7.26 -2.57 15.72
C MET A 173 8.72 -2.10 15.72
N VAL A 174 9.21 -1.51 16.79
CA VAL A 174 10.64 -1.21 16.99
C VAL A 174 11.43 -2.50 17.11
N GLU A 175 10.95 -3.49 17.87
CA GLU A 175 11.56 -4.81 17.98
C GLU A 175 11.61 -5.56 16.64
N ASP A 176 10.60 -5.39 15.76
CA ASP A 176 10.65 -5.90 14.38
C ASP A 176 11.85 -5.36 13.63
N MET A 177 12.08 -4.06 13.68
CA MET A 177 13.23 -3.43 13.05
C MET A 177 14.55 -3.91 13.66
N GLU A 178 14.62 -4.05 14.99
CA GLU A 178 15.78 -4.61 15.69
C GLU A 178 16.09 -6.02 15.18
N ALA A 179 15.11 -6.91 15.17
CA ALA A 179 15.29 -8.28 14.71
C ALA A 179 15.83 -8.38 13.28
N VAL A 180 15.35 -7.50 12.38
CA VAL A 180 15.81 -7.47 10.99
C VAL A 180 17.25 -6.99 10.89
N VAL A 181 17.63 -5.88 11.54
CA VAL A 181 18.98 -5.32 11.44
C VAL A 181 20.02 -6.19 12.18
N ASP A 182 19.60 -6.87 13.23
CA ASP A 182 20.45 -7.83 13.95
C ASP A 182 20.69 -9.11 13.14
N ALA A 183 19.67 -9.61 12.42
CA ALA A 183 19.80 -10.79 11.57
C ALA A 183 20.82 -10.65 10.43
N ILE A 184 21.27 -9.43 10.14
CA ILE A 184 22.23 -9.12 9.07
C ILE A 184 23.46 -8.36 9.60
N ASP A 185 23.66 -8.34 10.92
CA ASP A 185 24.79 -7.74 11.62
C ASP A 185 25.03 -6.28 11.23
N LEU A 186 23.98 -5.44 11.14
CA LEU A 186 24.14 -4.02 10.83
C LEU A 186 24.51 -3.23 12.10
N GLU A 187 25.72 -2.71 12.12
CA GLU A 187 26.17 -1.83 13.20
C GLU A 187 25.64 -0.40 13.02
N LYS A 188 25.70 0.16 11.81
CA LYS A 188 25.25 1.53 11.53
C LYS A 188 24.65 1.63 10.12
N PHE A 189 23.52 2.33 9.98
CA PHE A 189 22.78 2.46 8.73
C PHE A 189 21.98 3.76 8.65
N SER A 190 21.61 4.16 7.44
CA SER A 190 20.62 5.22 7.21
C SER A 190 19.20 4.65 7.16
N VAL A 191 18.24 5.45 7.53
CA VAL A 191 16.81 5.07 7.49
C VAL A 191 16.09 5.89 6.43
N VAL A 192 15.28 5.21 5.61
CA VAL A 192 14.29 5.84 4.73
C VAL A 192 12.92 5.34 5.15
N ALA A 193 12.06 6.23 5.61
CA ALA A 193 10.75 5.90 6.16
C ALA A 193 9.64 6.70 5.50
N TYR A 194 8.47 6.07 5.39
CA TYR A 194 7.28 6.64 4.77
C TYR A 194 6.10 6.59 5.73
N SER A 195 5.29 7.67 5.74
CA SER A 195 4.03 7.68 6.47
C SER A 195 4.21 7.31 7.95
N GLN A 196 3.43 6.34 8.46
CA GLN A 196 3.49 5.88 9.85
C GLN A 196 4.84 5.26 10.25
N SER A 197 5.61 4.72 9.31
CA SER A 197 6.90 4.13 9.66
C SER A 197 7.93 5.18 10.12
N CYS A 198 7.67 6.46 9.88
CA CYS A 198 8.43 7.55 10.48
C CYS A 198 8.34 7.54 12.01
N MET A 199 7.17 7.21 12.58
CA MET A 199 7.01 7.11 14.05
C MET A 199 7.83 5.95 14.63
N VAL A 200 7.82 4.79 13.98
CA VAL A 200 8.66 3.63 14.35
C VAL A 200 10.14 4.01 14.28
N SER A 201 10.54 4.70 13.22
CA SER A 201 11.93 5.16 13.03
C SER A 201 12.37 6.18 14.08
N VAL A 202 11.48 7.09 14.49
CA VAL A 202 11.73 8.01 15.62
C VAL A 202 11.97 7.23 16.92
N ALA A 203 11.09 6.29 17.23
CA ALA A 203 11.22 5.47 18.44
C ALA A 203 12.50 4.62 18.42
N TYR A 204 12.82 4.00 17.28
CA TYR A 204 14.06 3.24 17.09
C TYR A 204 15.30 4.12 17.27
N ALA A 205 15.35 5.30 16.65
CA ALA A 205 16.52 6.19 16.72
C ALA A 205 16.73 6.79 18.11
N VAL A 206 15.69 6.93 18.93
CA VAL A 206 15.82 7.31 20.33
C VAL A 206 16.36 6.17 21.17
N LYS A 207 15.98 4.93 20.88
CA LYS A 207 16.44 3.73 21.58
C LYS A 207 17.88 3.35 21.22
N HIS A 208 18.26 3.54 19.94
CA HIS A 208 19.56 3.15 19.35
C HIS A 208 20.20 4.27 18.51
N PRO A 209 20.50 5.43 19.10
CA PRO A 209 21.02 6.58 18.35
C PRO A 209 22.38 6.28 17.71
N GLU A 210 23.19 5.38 18.28
CA GLU A 210 24.48 4.97 17.76
C GLU A 210 24.38 4.16 16.45
N ARG A 211 23.27 3.47 16.23
CA ARG A 211 23.04 2.62 15.05
C ARG A 211 22.49 3.41 13.84
N VAL A 212 21.96 4.60 14.06
CA VAL A 212 21.34 5.40 13.00
C VAL A 212 22.28 6.51 12.56
N ALA A 213 22.73 6.47 11.30
CA ALA A 213 23.58 7.49 10.72
C ALA A 213 22.81 8.77 10.38
N ASN A 214 21.66 8.63 9.77
CA ASN A 214 20.73 9.71 9.43
C ASN A 214 19.36 9.13 9.07
N MET A 215 18.33 10.00 9.01
CA MET A 215 16.96 9.61 8.65
C MET A 215 16.40 10.51 7.54
N VAL A 216 15.73 9.90 6.60
CA VAL A 216 14.94 10.56 5.56
C VAL A 216 13.49 10.12 5.70
N PHE A 217 12.61 11.06 5.97
CA PHE A 217 11.18 10.86 6.17
C PHE A 217 10.37 11.45 5.03
N PHE A 218 9.38 10.73 4.55
CA PHE A 218 8.44 11.23 3.55
C PHE A 218 6.99 10.97 3.97
N GLY A 219 6.14 12.02 3.92
CA GLY A 219 4.73 11.93 4.28
C GLY A 219 4.49 11.51 5.74
N GLY A 220 5.50 11.72 6.61
CA GLY A 220 5.47 11.29 8.01
C GLY A 220 4.70 12.25 8.91
N PHE A 221 4.30 11.73 10.08
CA PHE A 221 3.62 12.47 11.14
C PHE A 221 4.07 11.97 12.51
N ALA A 222 3.90 12.79 13.55
CA ALA A 222 4.33 12.47 14.93
C ALA A 222 3.19 11.98 15.83
N ARG A 223 1.94 12.15 15.41
CA ARG A 223 0.73 11.79 16.17
C ARG A 223 -0.45 11.58 15.23
N ASN A 224 -1.49 10.99 15.77
CA ASN A 224 -2.77 10.86 15.07
C ASN A 224 -3.36 12.24 14.66
N PHE A 225 -4.02 12.26 13.52
CA PHE A 225 -4.72 13.42 12.95
C PHE A 225 -6.22 13.15 12.67
N ARG A 226 -6.74 12.01 13.12
CA ARG A 226 -8.14 11.61 12.98
C ARG A 226 -8.82 11.58 14.35
N THR A 227 -10.15 11.73 14.37
CA THR A 227 -10.90 11.53 15.60
C THR A 227 -11.00 10.04 15.96
N PRO A 228 -11.22 9.68 17.22
CA PRO A 228 -11.41 8.28 17.61
C PRO A 228 -12.55 7.60 16.84
N GLU A 229 -13.63 8.33 16.55
CA GLU A 229 -14.79 7.86 15.80
C GLU A 229 -14.44 7.54 14.34
N GLU A 230 -13.65 8.39 13.69
CA GLU A 230 -13.14 8.16 12.33
C GLU A 230 -12.24 6.93 12.29
N VAL A 231 -11.33 6.77 13.25
CA VAL A 231 -10.44 5.61 13.35
C VAL A 231 -11.26 4.33 13.50
N GLU A 232 -12.26 4.31 14.38
CA GLU A 232 -13.09 3.12 14.62
C GLU A 232 -13.94 2.78 13.39
N ALA A 233 -14.53 3.77 12.73
CA ALA A 233 -15.32 3.58 11.52
C ALA A 233 -14.49 2.99 10.37
N ILE A 234 -13.30 3.53 10.12
CA ILE A 234 -12.39 3.05 9.07
C ILE A 234 -11.88 1.63 9.41
N ALA A 235 -11.49 1.39 10.65
CA ALA A 235 -11.01 0.09 11.09
C ALA A 235 -12.11 -1.00 10.99
N THR A 236 -13.35 -0.65 11.31
CA THR A 236 -14.50 -1.55 11.14
C THR A 236 -14.73 -1.87 9.66
N LEU A 237 -14.63 -0.87 8.79
CA LEU A 237 -14.74 -1.06 7.35
C LEU A 237 -13.62 -1.98 6.82
N PHE A 238 -12.39 -1.83 7.30
CA PHE A 238 -11.27 -2.71 6.95
C PHE A 238 -11.51 -4.15 7.43
N ALA A 239 -11.96 -4.34 8.67
CA ALA A 239 -12.27 -5.66 9.21
C ALA A 239 -13.32 -6.41 8.38
N GLN A 240 -14.27 -5.69 7.80
CA GLN A 240 -15.38 -6.29 7.03
C GLN A 240 -15.05 -6.55 5.56
N SER A 241 -14.13 -5.78 4.95
CA SER A 241 -14.03 -5.76 3.49
C SER A 241 -12.62 -5.76 2.90
N TRP A 242 -11.55 -5.60 3.70
CA TRP A 242 -10.21 -5.36 3.17
C TRP A 242 -9.71 -6.45 2.20
N GLY A 243 -9.75 -7.71 2.59
CA GLY A 243 -9.25 -8.84 1.80
C GLY A 243 -10.22 -9.37 0.73
N GLN A 244 -11.44 -8.81 0.64
CA GLN A 244 -12.49 -9.34 -0.22
C GLN A 244 -12.27 -9.03 -1.70
N ALA A 245 -12.97 -9.78 -2.57
CA ALA A 245 -12.94 -9.56 -4.02
C ALA A 245 -13.47 -8.17 -4.42
N ASN A 246 -14.47 -7.64 -3.68
CA ASN A 246 -14.96 -6.27 -3.90
C ASN A 246 -13.89 -5.26 -3.45
N PRO A 247 -13.35 -4.41 -4.35
CA PRO A 247 -12.27 -3.50 -4.05
C PRO A 247 -12.71 -2.17 -3.42
N ALA A 248 -14.00 -1.91 -3.22
CA ALA A 248 -14.53 -0.57 -2.92
C ALA A 248 -13.81 0.13 -1.76
N THR A 249 -13.57 -0.55 -0.64
CA THR A 249 -12.87 0.02 0.52
C THR A 249 -11.42 0.38 0.20
N ARG A 250 -10.71 -0.52 -0.49
CA ARG A 250 -9.33 -0.26 -0.90
C ARG A 250 -9.24 0.87 -1.91
N GLN A 251 -10.23 0.97 -2.82
CA GLN A 251 -10.30 2.05 -3.80
C GLN A 251 -10.46 3.42 -3.15
N ILE A 252 -11.29 3.53 -2.11
CA ILE A 252 -11.42 4.77 -1.33
C ILE A 252 -10.07 5.14 -0.70
N PHE A 253 -9.39 4.17 -0.08
CA PHE A 253 -8.09 4.40 0.52
C PHE A 253 -7.03 4.76 -0.53
N THR A 254 -6.98 4.04 -1.65
CA THR A 254 -6.06 4.34 -2.76
C THR A 254 -6.30 5.74 -3.32
N ALA A 255 -7.55 6.16 -3.53
CA ALA A 255 -7.87 7.49 -4.01
C ALA A 255 -7.38 8.60 -3.06
N ALA A 256 -7.38 8.33 -1.75
CA ALA A 256 -6.86 9.28 -0.76
C ALA A 256 -5.33 9.39 -0.77
N VAL A 257 -4.62 8.30 -1.08
CA VAL A 257 -3.13 8.29 -1.06
C VAL A 257 -2.50 8.51 -2.45
N LEU A 258 -3.26 8.31 -3.54
CA LEU A 258 -2.80 8.45 -4.92
C LEU A 258 -3.87 9.13 -5.81
N PRO A 259 -4.23 10.38 -5.58
CA PRO A 259 -5.27 11.07 -6.36
C PRO A 259 -4.92 11.23 -7.84
N ASP A 260 -3.64 11.31 -8.20
CA ASP A 260 -3.18 11.47 -9.59
C ASP A 260 -2.76 10.14 -10.26
N ALA A 261 -3.10 8.99 -9.66
CA ALA A 261 -2.76 7.68 -10.23
C ALA A 261 -3.46 7.42 -11.56
N THR A 262 -2.75 6.80 -12.49
CA THR A 262 -3.39 6.16 -13.65
C THR A 262 -4.24 4.97 -13.20
N MET A 263 -5.12 4.47 -14.04
CA MET A 263 -5.92 3.28 -13.71
C MET A 263 -5.05 2.06 -13.40
N GLU A 264 -3.96 1.89 -14.14
CA GLU A 264 -2.99 0.80 -13.92
C GLU A 264 -2.32 0.90 -12.54
N GLU A 265 -1.82 2.08 -12.16
CA GLU A 265 -1.21 2.34 -10.85
C GLU A 265 -2.23 2.16 -9.73
N PHE A 266 -3.46 2.64 -9.94
CA PHE A 266 -4.56 2.51 -8.99
C PHE A 266 -4.94 1.04 -8.74
N GLU A 267 -5.09 0.24 -9.80
CA GLU A 267 -5.36 -1.19 -9.70
C GLU A 267 -4.19 -1.95 -9.07
N ALA A 268 -2.95 -1.60 -9.44
CA ALA A 268 -1.76 -2.22 -8.89
C ALA A 268 -1.62 -2.00 -7.37
N LEU A 269 -1.94 -0.78 -6.87
CA LEU A 269 -1.94 -0.53 -5.43
C LEU A 269 -3.08 -1.27 -4.73
N ASN A 270 -4.28 -1.29 -5.30
CA ASN A 270 -5.40 -2.05 -4.75
C ASN A 270 -5.10 -3.54 -4.61
N GLU A 271 -4.43 -4.14 -5.61
CA GLU A 271 -4.05 -5.55 -5.57
C GLU A 271 -2.94 -5.82 -4.56
N LEU A 272 -1.92 -4.96 -4.50
CA LEU A 272 -0.87 -5.05 -3.48
C LEU A 272 -1.50 -5.03 -2.08
N GLN A 273 -2.38 -4.09 -1.79
CA GLN A 273 -3.06 -3.96 -0.51
C GLN A 273 -3.89 -5.22 -0.18
N ARG A 274 -4.60 -5.77 -1.17
CA ARG A 274 -5.40 -7.00 -1.01
C ARG A 274 -4.54 -8.19 -0.60
N CYS A 275 -3.36 -8.32 -1.19
CA CYS A 275 -2.45 -9.43 -0.96
C CYS A 275 -1.60 -9.25 0.30
N SER A 276 -1.42 -8.02 0.78
CA SER A 276 -0.46 -7.72 1.85
C SER A 276 -0.97 -8.03 3.26
N ALA A 277 -2.28 -7.98 3.52
CA ALA A 277 -2.79 -8.22 4.87
C ALA A 277 -4.17 -8.89 4.88
N THR A 278 -4.47 -9.57 5.98
CA THR A 278 -5.84 -10.02 6.28
C THR A 278 -6.70 -8.84 6.71
N PRO A 279 -8.04 -8.91 6.58
CA PRO A 279 -8.94 -7.88 7.09
C PRO A 279 -8.72 -7.56 8.57
N ALA A 280 -8.48 -8.59 9.39
CA ALA A 280 -8.25 -8.43 10.81
C ALA A 280 -6.93 -7.70 11.09
N SER A 281 -5.83 -8.07 10.40
CA SER A 281 -4.53 -7.42 10.55
C SER A 281 -4.57 -5.98 10.06
N ALA A 282 -5.18 -5.69 8.91
CA ALA A 282 -5.32 -4.33 8.40
C ALA A 282 -6.09 -3.43 9.38
N SER A 283 -7.18 -3.92 9.95
CA SER A 283 -7.98 -3.20 10.95
C SER A 283 -7.20 -2.90 12.23
N ARG A 284 -6.53 -3.92 12.80
CA ARG A 284 -5.73 -3.77 14.03
C ARG A 284 -4.55 -2.83 13.82
N LEU A 285 -3.80 -3.01 12.74
CA LEU A 285 -2.67 -2.17 12.40
C LEU A 285 -3.11 -0.70 12.23
N PHE A 286 -4.23 -0.46 11.55
CA PHE A 286 -4.77 0.89 11.39
C PHE A 286 -5.09 1.54 12.74
N LYS A 287 -5.77 0.82 13.65
CA LYS A 287 -6.05 1.30 15.01
C LYS A 287 -4.76 1.60 15.79
N ALA A 288 -3.80 0.70 15.74
CA ALA A 288 -2.53 0.85 16.46
C ALA A 288 -1.77 2.10 16.00
N ILE A 289 -1.59 2.28 14.68
CA ILE A 289 -0.90 3.43 14.10
C ILE A 289 -1.54 4.76 14.54
N HIS A 290 -2.88 4.82 14.57
CA HIS A 290 -3.60 6.01 14.99
C HIS A 290 -3.68 6.17 16.53
N GLY A 291 -3.12 5.22 17.28
CA GLY A 291 -2.88 5.33 18.72
C GLY A 291 -1.49 5.87 19.08
N PHE A 292 -0.56 5.96 18.13
CA PHE A 292 0.81 6.39 18.41
C PHE A 292 0.91 7.91 18.57
N ASP A 293 1.77 8.32 19.52
CA ASP A 293 2.21 9.69 19.71
C ASP A 293 3.71 9.69 20.06
N VAL A 294 4.53 10.13 19.12
CA VAL A 294 5.99 10.17 19.25
C VAL A 294 6.54 11.58 19.42
N ARG A 295 5.70 12.58 19.72
CA ARG A 295 6.13 13.98 19.82
C ARG A 295 7.23 14.19 20.86
N GLU A 296 7.13 13.53 22.02
CA GLU A 296 8.15 13.65 23.07
C GLU A 296 9.42 12.83 22.72
N LEU A 297 9.31 11.78 21.93
CA LEU A 297 10.47 11.06 21.40
C LEU A 297 11.16 11.88 20.30
N ALA A 298 10.42 12.51 19.41
CA ALA A 298 10.98 13.32 18.32
C ALA A 298 11.91 14.44 18.84
N LYS A 299 11.60 15.03 19.99
CA LYS A 299 12.45 16.05 20.64
C LYS A 299 13.81 15.52 21.13
N LYS A 300 13.93 14.20 21.29
CA LYS A 300 15.16 13.53 21.77
C LYS A 300 16.06 13.05 20.66
N ILE A 301 15.65 13.22 19.39
CA ILE A 301 16.44 12.80 18.25
C ILE A 301 17.72 13.62 18.18
N THR A 302 18.85 12.92 18.05
CA THR A 302 20.20 13.51 17.92
C THR A 302 20.83 13.29 16.53
N VAL A 303 20.22 12.42 15.72
CA VAL A 303 20.74 12.08 14.39
C VAL A 303 20.22 13.04 13.31
N PRO A 304 21.02 13.36 12.28
CA PRO A 304 20.58 14.21 11.18
C PRO A 304 19.30 13.69 10.55
N THR A 305 18.30 14.57 10.37
CA THR A 305 16.98 14.16 9.84
C THR A 305 16.52 15.12 8.74
N LEU A 306 16.09 14.54 7.61
CA LEU A 306 15.42 15.23 6.51
C LEU A 306 13.96 14.78 6.48
N VAL A 307 13.03 15.75 6.53
CA VAL A 307 11.59 15.50 6.39
C VAL A 307 11.13 16.11 5.08
N MET A 308 10.52 15.29 4.23
CA MET A 308 9.88 15.71 2.98
C MET A 308 8.39 15.37 3.02
N HIS A 309 7.58 16.18 2.36
CA HIS A 309 6.13 15.99 2.36
C HIS A 309 5.51 16.56 1.09
N SER A 310 4.53 15.85 0.53
CA SER A 310 3.75 16.37 -0.59
C SER A 310 2.88 17.55 -0.13
N ARG A 311 2.84 18.61 -0.93
CA ARG A 311 2.19 19.87 -0.55
C ARG A 311 0.68 19.74 -0.42
N ASP A 312 0.07 19.03 -1.36
CA ASP A 312 -1.38 19.04 -1.58
C ASP A 312 -1.98 17.63 -1.42
N GLU A 313 -1.30 16.71 -0.70
CA GLU A 313 -1.82 15.36 -0.47
C GLU A 313 -3.02 15.38 0.50
N PRO A 314 -4.10 14.66 0.17
CA PRO A 314 -5.27 14.61 1.05
C PRO A 314 -5.16 13.56 2.17
N GLY A 315 -4.23 12.63 2.07
CA GLY A 315 -4.09 11.50 3.02
C GLY A 315 -3.56 11.93 4.39
N VAL A 316 -2.44 12.66 4.39
CA VAL A 316 -1.80 13.23 5.58
C VAL A 316 -1.53 14.70 5.32
N PRO A 317 -2.24 15.65 5.95
CA PRO A 317 -2.03 17.08 5.72
C PRO A 317 -0.59 17.52 6.01
N ILE A 318 -0.02 18.37 5.16
CA ILE A 318 1.39 18.81 5.23
C ILE A 318 1.78 19.40 6.60
N GLU A 319 0.81 19.93 7.35
CA GLU A 319 1.00 20.48 8.69
C GLU A 319 1.59 19.46 9.66
N TYR A 320 1.24 18.17 9.50
CA TYR A 320 1.76 17.08 10.34
C TYR A 320 3.22 16.75 10.00
N GLY A 321 3.63 16.85 8.75
CA GLY A 321 5.03 16.78 8.36
C GLY A 321 5.85 17.95 8.87
N ARG A 322 5.29 19.17 8.84
CA ARG A 322 5.91 20.38 9.44
C ARG A 322 6.03 20.26 10.95
N GLU A 323 4.98 19.76 11.62
CA GLU A 323 5.02 19.48 13.07
C GLU A 323 6.16 18.49 13.38
N LEU A 324 6.22 17.35 12.70
CA LEU A 324 7.29 16.37 12.89
C LEU A 324 8.68 16.99 12.72
N ALA A 325 8.91 17.74 11.66
CA ALA A 325 10.19 18.41 11.42
C ALA A 325 10.51 19.45 12.49
N SER A 326 9.52 20.20 12.98
CA SER A 326 9.72 21.22 14.03
C SER A 326 10.06 20.64 15.40
N LEU A 327 9.65 19.40 15.66
CA LEU A 327 9.93 18.69 16.91
C LEU A 327 11.35 18.10 16.96
N ILE A 328 11.91 17.74 15.78
CA ILE A 328 13.23 17.10 15.70
C ILE A 328 14.33 18.18 15.65
N PRO A 329 15.26 18.22 16.63
CA PRO A 329 16.33 19.20 16.63
C PRO A 329 17.18 19.17 15.35
N GLY A 330 17.32 20.30 14.67
CA GLY A 330 18.14 20.43 13.46
C GLY A 330 17.56 19.75 12.20
N ALA A 331 16.35 19.25 12.23
CA ALA A 331 15.73 18.64 11.06
C ALA A 331 15.53 19.68 9.94
N ARG A 332 15.74 19.25 8.70
CA ARG A 332 15.41 20.01 7.49
C ARG A 332 14.00 19.62 7.02
N PHE A 333 13.20 20.59 6.59
CA PHE A 333 11.89 20.32 5.99
C PHE A 333 11.85 20.79 4.53
N ILE A 334 11.41 19.90 3.62
CA ILE A 334 11.30 20.21 2.18
C ILE A 334 9.89 19.85 1.71
N PRO A 335 9.04 20.82 1.34
CA PRO A 335 7.79 20.54 0.67
C PRO A 335 8.04 20.14 -0.80
N LEU A 336 7.35 19.13 -1.28
CA LEU A 336 7.38 18.67 -2.67
C LEU A 336 6.06 19.03 -3.36
N ASP A 337 6.15 19.43 -4.63
CA ASP A 337 4.97 19.80 -5.41
C ASP A 337 4.33 18.51 -5.98
N SER A 338 3.49 17.89 -5.18
CA SER A 338 2.72 16.68 -5.48
C SER A 338 1.44 16.66 -4.65
N LYS A 339 0.45 15.92 -5.14
CA LYS A 339 -0.78 15.57 -4.42
C LYS A 339 -0.76 14.13 -3.91
N ASN A 340 0.26 13.36 -4.29
CA ASN A 340 0.33 11.94 -3.98
C ASN A 340 1.08 11.72 -2.66
N HIS A 341 0.53 10.86 -1.81
CA HIS A 341 1.20 10.39 -0.60
C HIS A 341 2.33 9.38 -0.93
N LEU A 342 2.21 8.68 -2.06
CA LEU A 342 3.27 7.86 -2.64
C LEU A 342 3.68 8.50 -3.97
N LEU A 343 4.93 8.96 -4.09
CA LEU A 343 5.39 9.65 -5.29
C LEU A 343 5.45 8.70 -6.49
N LEU A 344 4.96 9.18 -7.63
CA LEU A 344 4.96 8.45 -8.87
C LEU A 344 6.21 8.81 -9.71
N GLU A 345 6.85 7.83 -10.33
CA GLU A 345 8.11 8.02 -11.08
C GLU A 345 8.02 9.15 -12.12
N ARG A 346 6.86 9.33 -12.74
CA ARG A 346 6.60 10.37 -13.75
C ARG A 346 6.50 11.80 -13.19
N GLU A 347 6.39 11.95 -11.86
CA GLU A 347 6.30 13.28 -11.24
C GLU A 347 7.69 13.93 -11.08
N PRO A 348 7.82 15.24 -11.35
CA PRO A 348 9.06 15.97 -11.02
C PRO A 348 9.42 15.88 -9.53
N ALA A 349 8.41 15.76 -8.65
CA ALA A 349 8.57 15.59 -7.22
C ALA A 349 9.32 14.31 -6.85
N TYR A 350 9.13 13.21 -7.60
CA TYR A 350 9.87 11.96 -7.39
C TYR A 350 11.37 12.13 -7.61
N LYS A 351 11.76 12.76 -8.73
CA LYS A 351 13.17 13.05 -9.00
C LYS A 351 13.78 13.93 -7.90
N ARG A 352 13.08 14.97 -7.50
CA ARG A 352 13.54 15.87 -6.42
C ARG A 352 13.68 15.12 -5.10
N PHE A 353 12.73 14.25 -4.76
CA PHE A 353 12.81 13.39 -3.57
C PHE A 353 14.08 12.53 -3.58
N LEU A 354 14.42 11.90 -4.71
CA LEU A 354 15.64 11.09 -4.85
C LEU A 354 16.91 11.93 -4.73
N ASP A 355 16.96 13.06 -5.42
CA ASP A 355 18.13 13.95 -5.42
C ASP A 355 18.43 14.47 -4.00
N GLU A 356 17.40 14.91 -3.25
CA GLU A 356 17.54 15.35 -1.86
C GLU A 356 17.92 14.18 -0.93
N THR A 357 17.31 13.01 -1.12
CA THR A 357 17.63 11.80 -0.35
C THR A 357 19.09 11.39 -0.53
N PHE A 358 19.54 11.29 -1.77
CA PHE A 358 20.93 10.91 -2.07
C PHE A 358 21.93 11.93 -1.56
N THR A 359 21.67 13.22 -1.76
CA THR A 359 22.53 14.30 -1.27
C THR A 359 22.61 14.25 0.26
N PHE A 360 21.49 14.08 0.94
CA PHE A 360 21.42 14.08 2.40
C PHE A 360 22.13 12.86 3.01
N ILE A 361 21.87 11.66 2.49
CA ILE A 361 22.50 10.44 2.97
C ILE A 361 24.02 10.53 2.76
N ASN A 362 24.48 10.88 1.54
CA ASN A 362 25.90 10.93 1.22
C ASN A 362 26.67 11.98 2.05
N HIS A 363 26.06 13.14 2.30
CA HIS A 363 26.68 14.18 3.13
C HIS A 363 26.89 13.70 4.58
N ASN A 364 25.95 12.96 5.14
CA ASN A 364 26.00 12.52 6.53
C ASN A 364 26.69 11.16 6.73
N GLN A 365 27.14 10.48 5.66
CA GLN A 365 28.02 9.31 5.76
C GLN A 365 29.47 9.72 6.04
N VAL A 366 29.91 10.87 5.54
CA VAL A 366 31.33 11.32 5.62
C VAL A 366 31.65 11.90 7.00
N VAL A 367 30.66 12.29 7.77
CA VAL A 367 30.82 12.96 9.09
C VAL A 367 30.79 11.96 10.26
N SER A 368 30.50 10.69 10.00
CA SER A 368 30.46 9.60 10.99
C SER A 368 31.67 8.65 10.81
#